data_a7414206e9669e9825a680b9293e3a4c
#
_entry.id   a7414206e9669e9825a680b9293e3a4c
#
_cell.length_a   1.000
_cell.length_b   1.000
_cell.length_c   1.000
_cell.angle_alpha   90.00
_cell.angle_beta   90.00
_cell.angle_gamma   90.00
#
_symmetry.space_group_name_H-M   'P 1'
#
loop_
_entity.id
_entity.type
_entity.pdbx_description
1 polymer ?
#
loop_
_entity_poly.entity_id
_entity_poly.type
_entity_poly.pdbx_seq_one_letter_code
_entity_poly.pdbx_strand_id
1 'polypeptide(L)'
;MRIVSLLPSATEMVHALGLGSDLVGVTHECDFPLGVEELPHLTSTLLPEGASSSEIDVLVRERLKTDGALYELDLEELKNLEPDLIVTQALCDVCAVAESEVQAAACSLPNTPAILNLEPETLAEVFDALRQLGSVTGIPDHAEDVIGVLTRRVDTVVSRSQAVQKRHKVAFLEWLDPLFSCGHWTPELVEMAGGIERLGQVGQPSRTLDWMEVIAWQPEVIFIACCGFDLPRTLEELSGSSGISCWPELPAVESGRV
;
A
#
# COMPACT_ATOMS: atom_id res chain seq x y z
N MET A 1 20.74 13.70 -7.24
CA MET A 1 19.39 14.30 -6.99
C MET A 1 19.05 14.05 -5.53
N ARG A 2 18.33 14.94 -4.86
CA ARG A 2 17.88 14.73 -3.47
C ARG A 2 16.37 14.40 -3.52
N ILE A 3 16.02 13.18 -3.18
CA ILE A 3 14.65 12.65 -3.31
C ILE A 3 14.05 12.49 -1.91
N VAL A 4 12.85 13.00 -1.71
CA VAL A 4 12.00 12.71 -0.55
C VAL A 4 10.87 11.82 -1.01
N SER A 5 10.61 10.74 -0.26
CA SER A 5 9.48 9.83 -0.50
C SER A 5 8.49 9.90 0.64
N LEU A 6 7.25 10.26 0.33
CA LEU A 6 6.17 10.39 1.31
C LEU A 6 5.19 9.21 1.30
N LEU A 7 5.62 8.06 0.74
CA LEU A 7 4.89 6.80 0.83
C LEU A 7 5.82 5.59 0.66
N PRO A 8 5.55 4.46 1.33
CA PRO A 8 6.41 3.26 1.28
C PRO A 8 6.63 2.73 -0.14
N SER A 9 5.57 2.62 -0.95
CA SER A 9 5.68 2.10 -2.32
C SER A 9 6.60 2.94 -3.21
N ALA A 10 6.59 4.27 -3.07
CA ALA A 10 7.53 5.13 -3.80
C ALA A 10 8.97 4.94 -3.34
N THR A 11 9.19 4.74 -2.04
CA THR A 11 10.50 4.40 -1.48
C THR A 11 11.06 3.13 -2.14
N GLU A 12 10.23 2.09 -2.24
CA GLU A 12 10.61 0.84 -2.94
C GLU A 12 10.87 1.05 -4.44
N MET A 13 10.05 1.87 -5.11
CA MET A 13 10.26 2.20 -6.53
C MET A 13 11.57 2.95 -6.77
N VAL A 14 11.91 3.93 -5.91
CA VAL A 14 13.19 4.65 -5.97
C VAL A 14 14.35 3.68 -5.80
N HIS A 15 14.27 2.77 -4.83
CA HIS A 15 15.28 1.73 -4.64
C HIS A 15 15.37 0.75 -5.81
N ALA A 16 14.24 0.30 -6.36
CA ALA A 16 14.20 -0.60 -7.52
C ALA A 16 14.88 0.01 -8.75
N LEU A 17 14.82 1.33 -8.90
CA LEU A 17 15.51 2.10 -9.94
C LEU A 17 16.98 2.40 -9.60
N GLY A 18 17.52 1.86 -8.51
CA GLY A 18 18.91 2.08 -8.12
C GLY A 18 19.22 3.46 -7.57
N LEU A 19 18.19 4.24 -7.23
CA LEU A 19 18.31 5.62 -6.71
C LEU A 19 18.26 5.69 -5.17
N GLY A 20 18.43 4.58 -4.47
CA GLY A 20 18.36 4.54 -3.01
C GLY A 20 19.34 5.49 -2.31
N SER A 21 20.53 5.73 -2.89
CA SER A 21 21.49 6.70 -2.37
C SER A 21 21.08 8.18 -2.58
N ASP A 22 20.08 8.44 -3.40
CA ASP A 22 19.51 9.76 -3.62
C ASP A 22 18.36 10.08 -2.65
N LEU A 23 17.79 9.04 -1.96
CA LEU A 23 16.81 9.25 -0.90
C LEU A 23 17.44 9.97 0.28
N VAL A 24 16.85 11.07 0.67
CA VAL A 24 17.31 11.92 1.79
C VAL A 24 16.30 11.99 2.93
N GLY A 25 15.06 11.54 2.72
CA GLY A 25 14.03 11.48 3.72
C GLY A 25 12.84 10.62 3.27
N VAL A 26 12.16 9.99 4.22
CA VAL A 26 11.08 9.04 3.99
C VAL A 26 9.92 9.28 4.97
N THR A 27 8.83 8.54 4.83
CA THR A 27 7.77 8.52 5.84
C THR A 27 8.12 7.56 7.00
N HIS A 28 7.48 7.74 8.14
CA HIS A 28 7.60 6.85 9.30
C HIS A 28 7.09 5.42 9.03
N GLU A 29 6.33 5.22 7.95
CA GLU A 29 5.83 3.91 7.52
C GLU A 29 6.82 3.14 6.61
N CYS A 30 7.97 3.75 6.25
CA CYS A 30 8.94 3.11 5.38
C CYS A 30 9.84 2.16 6.18
N ASP A 31 9.68 0.86 5.96
CA ASP A 31 10.39 -0.24 6.61
C ASP A 31 11.20 -1.10 5.63
N PHE A 32 11.08 -0.85 4.32
CA PHE A 32 11.76 -1.60 3.26
C PHE A 32 12.23 -0.69 2.12
N PRO A 33 13.40 -0.98 1.48
CA PRO A 33 14.36 -2.04 1.82
C PRO A 33 15.15 -1.73 3.10
N LEU A 34 15.82 -2.75 3.65
CA LEU A 34 16.62 -2.64 4.87
C LEU A 34 17.55 -1.42 4.85
N GLY A 35 17.50 -0.60 5.89
CA GLY A 35 18.30 0.60 6.08
C GLY A 35 17.55 1.90 5.76
N VAL A 36 16.34 1.86 5.18
CA VAL A 36 15.56 3.09 4.93
C VAL A 36 15.04 3.70 6.23
N GLU A 37 14.85 2.89 7.26
CA GLU A 37 14.45 3.29 8.61
C GLU A 37 15.49 4.17 9.32
N GLU A 38 16.74 4.21 8.80
CA GLU A 38 17.80 5.10 9.32
C GLU A 38 17.74 6.51 8.72
N LEU A 39 16.94 6.71 7.66
CA LEU A 39 16.77 8.02 7.02
C LEU A 39 15.85 8.92 7.89
N PRO A 40 15.97 10.25 7.73
CA PRO A 40 15.06 11.19 8.37
C PRO A 40 13.59 10.87 8.04
N HIS A 41 12.78 10.72 9.08
CA HIS A 41 11.33 10.54 8.95
C HIS A 41 10.64 11.89 8.89
N LEU A 42 9.95 12.16 7.81
CA LEU A 42 9.29 13.44 7.54
C LEU A 42 7.82 13.46 7.98
N THR A 43 7.29 12.33 8.39
CA THR A 43 5.90 12.23 8.80
C THR A 43 5.77 11.55 10.15
N SER A 44 4.69 11.85 10.85
CA SER A 44 4.24 11.13 12.04
C SER A 44 2.74 10.86 11.95
N THR A 45 2.29 9.76 12.56
CA THR A 45 0.86 9.48 12.66
C THR A 45 0.22 10.26 13.79
N LEU A 46 -1.01 10.72 13.55
CA LEU A 46 -1.87 11.31 14.59
C LEU A 46 -2.81 10.29 15.22
N LEU A 47 -2.67 9.02 14.86
CA LEU A 47 -3.42 7.91 15.45
C LEU A 47 -2.73 7.44 16.74
N PRO A 48 -3.49 7.06 17.79
CA PRO A 48 -2.93 6.57 19.04
C PRO A 48 -2.18 5.25 18.84
N GLU A 49 -1.02 5.11 19.47
CA GLU A 49 -0.30 3.83 19.52
C GLU A 49 -1.17 2.75 20.18
N GLY A 50 -1.18 1.56 19.60
CA GLY A 50 -1.89 0.40 20.15
C GLY A 50 -3.42 0.46 20.00
N ALA A 51 -3.97 1.44 19.27
CA ALA A 51 -5.41 1.45 18.96
C ALA A 51 -5.78 0.18 18.17
N SER A 52 -6.94 -0.42 18.47
CA SER A 52 -7.49 -1.55 17.71
C SER A 52 -7.89 -1.14 16.29
N SER A 53 -8.07 -2.13 15.40
CA SER A 53 -8.53 -1.88 14.03
C SER A 53 -9.85 -1.10 13.98
N SER A 54 -10.77 -1.41 14.88
CA SER A 54 -12.05 -0.71 15.01
C SER A 54 -11.89 0.75 15.47
N GLU A 55 -11.02 1.00 16.46
CA GLU A 55 -10.74 2.36 16.93
C GLU A 55 -10.06 3.21 15.84
N ILE A 56 -9.14 2.61 15.09
CA ILE A 56 -8.47 3.27 13.96
C ILE A 56 -9.50 3.67 12.90
N ASP A 57 -10.39 2.76 12.48
CA ASP A 57 -11.42 3.07 11.47
C ASP A 57 -12.34 4.21 11.92
N VAL A 58 -12.77 4.21 13.17
CA VAL A 58 -13.59 5.31 13.73
C VAL A 58 -12.85 6.64 13.66
N LEU A 59 -11.60 6.67 14.11
CA LEU A 59 -10.78 7.90 14.11
C LEU A 59 -10.52 8.40 12.68
N VAL A 60 -10.20 7.50 11.76
CA VAL A 60 -10.00 7.82 10.33
C VAL A 60 -11.28 8.46 9.76
N ARG A 61 -12.43 7.81 9.93
CA ARG A 61 -13.71 8.34 9.42
C ARG A 61 -14.11 9.67 10.04
N GLU A 62 -13.80 9.89 11.31
CA GLU A 62 -14.07 11.17 11.98
C GLU A 62 -13.17 12.28 11.42
N ARG A 63 -11.88 12.02 11.24
CA ARG A 63 -10.94 13.00 10.69
C ARG A 63 -11.24 13.36 9.24
N LEU A 64 -11.53 12.37 8.39
CA LEU A 64 -11.91 12.61 7.00
C LEU A 64 -13.18 13.46 6.85
N LYS A 65 -14.13 13.41 7.82
CA LYS A 65 -15.34 14.27 7.81
C LYS A 65 -15.04 15.74 8.15
N THR A 66 -13.95 15.99 8.83
CA THR A 66 -13.58 17.34 9.32
C THR A 66 -12.41 17.94 8.54
N ASP A 67 -12.04 17.37 7.38
CA ASP A 67 -10.82 17.70 6.62
C ASP A 67 -9.56 17.65 7.51
N GLY A 68 -9.57 16.80 8.55
CA GLY A 68 -8.47 16.62 9.47
C GLY A 68 -7.40 15.68 8.88
N ALA A 69 -6.14 16.09 8.96
CA ALA A 69 -5.01 15.24 8.56
C ALA A 69 -4.91 14.00 9.45
N LEU A 70 -4.48 12.87 8.87
CA LEU A 70 -4.11 11.64 9.57
C LEU A 70 -2.62 11.62 9.94
N TYR A 71 -1.84 12.36 9.19
CA TYR A 71 -0.39 12.49 9.33
C TYR A 71 -0.01 13.95 9.48
N GLU A 72 1.09 14.18 10.17
CA GLU A 72 1.73 15.47 10.30
C GLU A 72 3.04 15.46 9.51
N LEU A 73 3.27 16.51 8.70
CA LEU A 73 4.49 16.68 7.91
C LEU A 73 5.47 17.58 8.65
N ASP A 74 6.71 17.12 8.86
CA ASP A 74 7.78 17.93 9.44
C ASP A 74 8.35 18.89 8.37
N LEU A 75 7.82 20.11 8.37
CA LEU A 75 8.21 21.16 7.45
C LEU A 75 9.62 21.70 7.72
N GLU A 76 10.11 21.62 8.95
CA GLU A 76 11.45 22.09 9.28
C GLU A 76 12.48 21.09 8.74
N GLU A 77 12.27 19.80 8.97
CA GLU A 77 13.15 18.78 8.44
C GLU A 77 13.08 18.73 6.89
N LEU A 78 11.90 18.87 6.30
CA LEU A 78 11.77 18.97 4.84
C LEU A 78 12.60 20.13 4.27
N LYS A 79 12.64 21.28 4.96
CA LYS A 79 13.48 22.43 4.57
C LYS A 79 14.96 22.14 4.69
N ASN A 80 15.38 21.46 5.78
CA ASN A 80 16.78 21.11 6.01
C ASN A 80 17.30 20.14 4.95
N LEU A 81 16.43 19.26 4.46
CA LEU A 81 16.77 18.27 3.45
C LEU A 81 16.90 18.85 2.04
N GLU A 82 16.39 20.05 1.77
CA GLU A 82 16.48 20.73 0.47
C GLU A 82 16.24 19.76 -0.72
N PRO A 83 15.07 19.08 -0.80
CA PRO A 83 14.82 18.09 -1.85
C PRO A 83 14.75 18.74 -3.24
N ASP A 84 15.19 18.01 -4.27
CA ASP A 84 14.97 18.35 -5.67
C ASP A 84 13.64 17.75 -6.17
N LEU A 85 13.24 16.60 -5.59
CA LEU A 85 12.05 15.85 -5.96
C LEU A 85 11.35 15.36 -4.70
N ILE A 86 10.03 15.56 -4.63
CA ILE A 86 9.13 14.94 -3.64
C ILE A 86 8.22 13.97 -4.37
N VAL A 87 8.23 12.69 -3.97
CA VAL A 87 7.33 11.66 -4.50
C VAL A 87 6.24 11.41 -3.48
N THR A 88 4.99 11.52 -3.90
CA THR A 88 3.79 11.40 -3.05
C THR A 88 2.66 10.71 -3.81
N GLN A 89 1.48 10.63 -3.20
CA GLN A 89 0.24 10.17 -3.83
C GLN A 89 -0.95 11.03 -3.41
N ALA A 90 -1.99 11.08 -4.27
CA ALA A 90 -3.29 11.62 -3.95
C ALA A 90 -4.42 10.56 -4.04
N LEU A 91 -4.05 9.28 -4.27
CA LEU A 91 -5.00 8.18 -4.45
C LEU A 91 -5.85 7.91 -3.20
N CYS A 92 -5.27 8.11 -2.03
CA CYS A 92 -5.91 7.75 -0.75
C CYS A 92 -5.51 8.73 0.35
N ASP A 93 -6.50 9.48 0.85
CA ASP A 93 -6.29 10.42 1.97
C ASP A 93 -5.93 9.71 3.30
N VAL A 94 -6.02 8.38 3.33
CA VAL A 94 -5.72 7.54 4.51
C VAL A 94 -4.26 7.08 4.53
N CYS A 95 -3.61 6.99 3.35
CA CYS A 95 -2.32 6.30 3.21
C CYS A 95 -1.12 7.25 3.10
N ALA A 96 -1.33 8.53 2.92
CA ALA A 96 -0.27 9.55 2.78
C ALA A 96 -0.72 10.92 3.27
N VAL A 97 0.24 11.84 3.37
CA VAL A 97 -0.03 13.27 3.61
C VAL A 97 -0.87 13.84 2.47
N ALA A 98 -1.85 14.68 2.78
CA ALA A 98 -2.72 15.28 1.79
C ALA A 98 -1.91 16.05 0.72
N GLU A 99 -2.26 15.85 -0.55
CA GLU A 99 -1.54 16.48 -1.69
C GLU A 99 -1.45 18.00 -1.55
N SER A 100 -2.53 18.65 -1.10
CA SER A 100 -2.57 20.10 -0.91
C SER A 100 -1.55 20.58 0.13
N GLU A 101 -1.29 19.80 1.17
CA GLU A 101 -0.30 20.09 2.19
C GLU A 101 1.12 19.94 1.63
N VAL A 102 1.38 18.89 0.86
CA VAL A 102 2.67 18.67 0.17
C VAL A 102 2.94 19.80 -0.84
N GLN A 103 1.94 20.22 -1.60
CA GLN A 103 2.08 21.33 -2.55
C GLN A 103 2.36 22.66 -1.83
N ALA A 104 1.64 22.94 -0.73
CA ALA A 104 1.89 24.15 0.06
C ALA A 104 3.29 24.12 0.69
N ALA A 105 3.73 22.98 1.19
CA ALA A 105 5.08 22.79 1.71
C ALA A 105 6.13 23.06 0.64
N ALA A 106 6.05 22.41 -0.52
CA ALA A 106 6.98 22.57 -1.64
C ALA A 106 7.08 24.02 -2.14
N CYS A 107 5.94 24.72 -2.24
CA CYS A 107 5.91 26.15 -2.60
C CYS A 107 6.61 27.04 -1.57
N SER A 108 6.71 26.62 -0.32
CA SER A 108 7.37 27.36 0.75
C SER A 108 8.90 27.18 0.76
N LEU A 109 9.40 26.17 0.05
CA LEU A 109 10.82 25.86 -0.01
C LEU A 109 11.57 26.78 -0.99
N PRO A 110 12.81 27.22 -0.67
CA PRO A 110 13.57 28.14 -1.52
C PRO A 110 13.88 27.58 -2.92
N ASN A 111 14.08 26.27 -3.03
CA ASN A 111 14.44 25.58 -4.26
C ASN A 111 13.24 25.07 -5.07
N THR A 112 12.01 25.18 -4.54
CA THR A 112 10.77 24.74 -5.20
C THR A 112 10.93 23.36 -5.86
N PRO A 113 10.97 22.27 -5.09
CA PRO A 113 11.19 20.93 -5.62
C PRO A 113 10.10 20.52 -6.60
N ALA A 114 10.43 19.64 -7.55
CA ALA A 114 9.42 18.97 -8.36
C ALA A 114 8.58 18.04 -7.47
N ILE A 115 7.27 17.95 -7.74
CA ILE A 115 6.39 17.01 -7.09
C ILE A 115 5.97 15.95 -8.13
N LEU A 116 6.15 14.70 -7.79
CA LEU A 116 5.65 13.55 -8.57
C LEU A 116 4.56 12.86 -7.77
N ASN A 117 3.33 12.95 -8.28
CA ASN A 117 2.18 12.29 -7.69
C ASN A 117 1.95 10.94 -8.39
N LEU A 118 1.89 9.84 -7.62
CA LEU A 118 1.71 8.48 -8.12
C LEU A 118 0.35 7.94 -7.67
N GLU A 119 -0.52 7.60 -8.62
CA GLU A 119 -1.89 7.16 -8.36
C GLU A 119 -2.21 5.85 -9.11
N PRO A 120 -1.44 4.77 -8.93
CA PRO A 120 -1.73 3.53 -9.62
C PRO A 120 -2.94 2.82 -9.02
N GLU A 121 -3.87 2.37 -9.85
CA GLU A 121 -5.03 1.55 -9.46
C GLU A 121 -4.88 0.09 -9.93
N THR A 122 -4.02 -0.14 -10.90
CA THR A 122 -3.74 -1.46 -11.50
C THR A 122 -2.25 -1.77 -11.50
N LEU A 123 -1.88 -3.05 -11.67
CA LEU A 123 -0.47 -3.44 -11.80
C LEU A 123 0.22 -2.78 -13.01
N ALA A 124 -0.52 -2.58 -14.10
CA ALA A 124 0.00 -1.89 -15.28
C ALA A 124 0.36 -0.44 -14.92
N GLU A 125 -0.47 0.24 -14.14
CA GLU A 125 -0.22 1.61 -13.70
C GLU A 125 0.90 1.70 -12.65
N VAL A 126 1.15 0.63 -11.86
CA VAL A 126 2.37 0.54 -11.02
C VAL A 126 3.63 0.57 -11.89
N PHE A 127 3.61 -0.11 -13.06
CA PHE A 127 4.73 -0.02 -14.01
C PHE A 127 4.81 1.35 -14.69
N ASP A 128 3.67 2.00 -14.94
CA ASP A 128 3.66 3.38 -15.46
C ASP A 128 4.20 4.37 -14.42
N ALA A 129 3.95 4.15 -13.13
CA ALA A 129 4.55 4.93 -12.05
C ALA A 129 6.09 4.83 -12.04
N LEU A 130 6.64 3.63 -12.26
CA LEU A 130 8.10 3.44 -12.43
C LEU A 130 8.63 4.20 -13.67
N ARG A 131 7.88 4.24 -14.80
CA ARG A 131 8.23 5.02 -15.98
C ARG A 131 8.28 6.53 -15.69
N GLN A 132 7.25 7.02 -14.99
CA GLN A 132 7.18 8.43 -14.60
C GLN A 132 8.36 8.81 -13.71
N LEU A 133 8.67 7.98 -12.70
CA LEU A 133 9.81 8.18 -11.82
C LEU A 133 11.14 8.14 -12.59
N GLY A 134 11.33 7.16 -13.48
CA GLY A 134 12.50 7.09 -14.36
C GLY A 134 12.64 8.30 -15.29
N SER A 135 11.54 8.82 -15.82
CA SER A 135 11.53 10.00 -16.66
C SER A 135 11.94 11.26 -15.90
N VAL A 136 11.35 11.50 -14.72
CA VAL A 136 11.61 12.68 -13.89
C VAL A 136 13.05 12.68 -13.33
N THR A 137 13.61 11.50 -13.07
CA THR A 137 14.97 11.32 -12.57
C THR A 137 16.04 11.22 -13.67
N GLY A 138 15.62 11.25 -14.94
CA GLY A 138 16.53 11.26 -16.09
C GLY A 138 17.11 9.88 -16.45
N ILE A 139 16.50 8.79 -16.03
CA ILE A 139 16.92 7.40 -16.31
C ILE A 139 15.81 6.54 -16.95
N PRO A 140 15.11 7.03 -18.01
CA PRO A 140 13.96 6.33 -18.58
C PRO A 140 14.32 4.94 -19.13
N ASP A 141 15.48 4.79 -19.76
CA ASP A 141 15.92 3.50 -20.33
C ASP A 141 16.16 2.47 -19.22
N HIS A 142 16.75 2.88 -18.10
CA HIS A 142 16.95 2.00 -16.95
C HIS A 142 15.61 1.60 -16.29
N ALA A 143 14.64 2.51 -16.25
CA ALA A 143 13.30 2.19 -15.76
C ALA A 143 12.64 1.09 -16.62
N GLU A 144 12.75 1.15 -17.95
CA GLU A 144 12.26 0.08 -18.84
C GLU A 144 12.98 -1.26 -18.62
N ASP A 145 14.30 -1.24 -18.35
CA ASP A 145 15.03 -2.47 -18.02
C ASP A 145 14.49 -3.11 -16.73
N VAL A 146 14.26 -2.31 -15.68
CA VAL A 146 13.68 -2.77 -14.41
C VAL A 146 12.27 -3.32 -14.63
N ILE A 147 11.41 -2.60 -15.34
CA ILE A 147 10.06 -3.03 -15.69
C ILE A 147 10.10 -4.35 -16.47
N GLY A 148 11.02 -4.50 -17.41
CA GLY A 148 11.22 -5.74 -18.14
C GLY A 148 11.58 -6.93 -17.24
N VAL A 149 12.33 -6.71 -16.16
CA VAL A 149 12.61 -7.75 -15.15
C VAL A 149 11.35 -8.10 -14.37
N LEU A 150 10.59 -7.10 -13.90
CA LEU A 150 9.36 -7.29 -13.15
C LEU A 150 8.28 -7.99 -13.98
N THR A 151 8.12 -7.58 -15.24
CA THR A 151 7.18 -8.23 -16.18
C THR A 151 7.48 -9.70 -16.34
N ARG A 152 8.77 -10.08 -16.52
CA ARG A 152 9.16 -11.51 -16.62
C ARG A 152 8.83 -12.30 -15.36
N ARG A 153 8.88 -11.67 -14.17
CA ARG A 153 8.45 -12.32 -12.91
C ARG A 153 6.95 -12.57 -12.92
N VAL A 154 6.15 -11.58 -13.33
CA VAL A 154 4.69 -11.71 -13.48
C VAL A 154 4.37 -12.82 -14.49
N ASP A 155 4.98 -12.80 -15.69
CA ASP A 155 4.77 -13.80 -16.73
C ASP A 155 5.09 -15.22 -16.26
N THR A 156 6.13 -15.35 -15.43
CA THR A 156 6.52 -16.64 -14.83
C THR A 156 5.41 -17.15 -13.89
N VAL A 157 4.82 -16.28 -13.05
CA VAL A 157 3.71 -16.65 -12.16
C VAL A 157 2.48 -17.02 -12.98
N VAL A 158 2.10 -16.18 -13.94
CA VAL A 158 0.95 -16.42 -14.83
C VAL A 158 1.10 -17.75 -15.58
N SER A 159 2.27 -18.01 -16.15
CA SER A 159 2.52 -19.27 -16.87
C SER A 159 2.40 -20.50 -15.96
N ARG A 160 2.85 -20.41 -14.71
CA ARG A 160 2.70 -21.48 -13.71
C ARG A 160 1.25 -21.66 -13.31
N SER A 161 0.52 -20.57 -13.09
CA SER A 161 -0.88 -20.61 -12.69
C SER A 161 -1.80 -21.22 -13.77
N GLN A 162 -1.48 -20.99 -15.05
CA GLN A 162 -2.22 -21.59 -16.18
C GLN A 162 -2.11 -23.13 -16.22
N ALA A 163 -1.06 -23.71 -15.66
CA ALA A 163 -0.90 -25.16 -15.57
C ALA A 163 -1.69 -25.79 -14.40
N VAL A 164 -2.28 -24.98 -13.54
CA VAL A 164 -3.05 -25.46 -12.36
C VAL A 164 -4.44 -25.90 -12.80
N GLN A 165 -4.79 -27.15 -12.47
CA GLN A 165 -6.09 -27.73 -12.86
C GLN A 165 -7.27 -27.15 -12.06
N LYS A 166 -7.02 -26.76 -10.80
CA LYS A 166 -8.06 -26.23 -9.91
C LYS A 166 -7.66 -24.86 -9.40
N ARG A 167 -8.45 -23.86 -9.71
CA ARG A 167 -8.35 -22.53 -9.13
C ARG A 167 -9.14 -22.48 -7.82
N HIS A 168 -8.51 -22.01 -6.76
CA HIS A 168 -9.15 -21.89 -5.45
C HIS A 168 -9.87 -20.55 -5.31
N LYS A 169 -11.02 -20.57 -4.64
CA LYS A 169 -11.67 -19.35 -4.18
C LYS A 169 -10.82 -18.71 -3.09
N VAL A 170 -10.49 -17.46 -3.27
CA VAL A 170 -9.66 -16.66 -2.35
C VAL A 170 -10.48 -15.53 -1.78
N ALA A 171 -10.32 -15.26 -0.48
CA ALA A 171 -10.66 -13.99 0.12
C ALA A 171 -9.35 -13.29 0.51
N PHE A 172 -9.13 -12.10 0.00
CA PHE A 172 -8.02 -11.25 0.43
C PHE A 172 -8.58 -10.08 1.23
N LEU A 173 -8.25 -10.01 2.52
CA LEU A 173 -8.80 -9.07 3.49
C LEU A 173 -7.72 -8.06 3.88
N GLU A 174 -7.99 -6.78 3.68
CA GLU A 174 -7.06 -5.69 4.00
C GLU A 174 -7.33 -5.06 5.37
N TRP A 175 -8.43 -5.43 6.02
CA TRP A 175 -8.81 -5.01 7.37
C TRP A 175 -9.80 -5.99 7.98
N LEU A 176 -9.86 -6.09 9.32
CA LEU A 176 -10.70 -7.08 10.02
C LEU A 176 -11.89 -6.48 10.75
N ASP A 177 -11.79 -5.27 11.29
CA ASP A 177 -12.90 -4.60 11.97
C ASP A 177 -12.87 -3.07 11.73
N PRO A 178 -13.82 -2.54 10.92
CA PRO A 178 -14.74 -3.28 10.05
C PRO A 178 -14.02 -4.08 8.96
N LEU A 179 -14.66 -5.12 8.44
CA LEU A 179 -14.06 -5.95 7.42
C LEU A 179 -13.91 -5.21 6.08
N PHE A 180 -12.71 -5.26 5.48
CA PHE A 180 -12.48 -4.72 4.14
C PHE A 180 -11.98 -5.79 3.17
N SER A 181 -12.50 -5.72 1.95
CA SER A 181 -11.94 -6.46 0.80
C SER A 181 -10.60 -5.90 0.38
N CYS A 182 -9.88 -6.63 -0.46
CA CYS A 182 -8.80 -6.02 -1.23
C CYS A 182 -9.33 -5.09 -2.33
N GLY A 183 -8.45 -4.18 -2.77
CA GLY A 183 -8.73 -3.23 -3.84
C GLY A 183 -7.58 -3.07 -4.81
N HIS A 184 -7.72 -2.07 -5.71
CA HIS A 184 -6.73 -1.65 -6.69
C HIS A 184 -6.18 -2.84 -7.50
N TRP A 185 -4.88 -3.11 -7.44
CA TRP A 185 -4.20 -4.21 -8.17
C TRP A 185 -4.28 -5.56 -7.46
N THR A 186 -4.66 -5.62 -6.17
CA THR A 186 -4.61 -6.88 -5.40
C THR A 186 -5.51 -7.97 -5.97
N PRO A 187 -6.78 -7.70 -6.40
CA PRO A 187 -7.63 -8.73 -7.00
C PRO A 187 -7.01 -9.34 -8.27
N GLU A 188 -6.37 -8.54 -9.14
CA GLU A 188 -5.72 -9.06 -10.34
C GLU A 188 -4.47 -9.88 -10.01
N LEU A 189 -3.70 -9.52 -8.97
CA LEU A 189 -2.57 -10.34 -8.52
C LEU A 189 -3.01 -11.72 -8.05
N VAL A 190 -4.13 -11.81 -7.33
CA VAL A 190 -4.73 -13.10 -6.95
C VAL A 190 -5.13 -13.91 -8.18
N GLU A 191 -5.75 -13.28 -9.16
CA GLU A 191 -6.13 -13.93 -10.43
C GLU A 191 -4.91 -14.41 -11.23
N MET A 192 -3.86 -13.58 -11.34
CA MET A 192 -2.61 -13.93 -11.99
C MET A 192 -1.91 -15.10 -11.30
N ALA A 193 -1.99 -15.18 -9.97
CA ALA A 193 -1.48 -16.29 -9.18
C ALA A 193 -2.32 -17.58 -9.27
N GLY A 194 -3.44 -17.56 -10.00
CA GLY A 194 -4.30 -18.71 -10.22
C GLY A 194 -5.42 -18.88 -9.18
N GLY A 195 -5.65 -17.89 -8.33
CA GLY A 195 -6.82 -17.80 -7.47
C GLY A 195 -8.07 -17.29 -8.19
N ILE A 196 -9.19 -17.26 -7.50
CA ILE A 196 -10.43 -16.58 -7.92
C ILE A 196 -10.82 -15.68 -6.76
N GLU A 197 -10.72 -14.37 -6.96
CA GLU A 197 -11.13 -13.34 -6.02
C GLU A 197 -12.41 -12.66 -6.54
N ARG A 198 -13.41 -12.42 -5.68
CA ARG A 198 -14.70 -11.83 -6.07
C ARG A 198 -15.25 -10.84 -5.03
N LEU A 199 -14.57 -10.66 -3.91
CA LEU A 199 -14.97 -9.74 -2.86
C LEU A 199 -14.47 -8.32 -3.15
N GLY A 200 -13.28 -8.20 -3.77
CA GLY A 200 -12.72 -6.97 -4.29
C GLY A 200 -12.98 -6.78 -5.79
N GLN A 201 -12.59 -5.63 -6.30
CA GLN A 201 -12.70 -5.27 -7.72
C GLN A 201 -11.41 -4.60 -8.20
N VAL A 202 -10.85 -5.10 -9.30
CA VAL A 202 -9.66 -4.51 -9.94
C VAL A 202 -9.90 -3.04 -10.29
N GLY A 203 -8.93 -2.19 -10.00
CA GLY A 203 -8.98 -0.76 -10.31
C GLY A 203 -10.00 0.02 -9.48
N GLN A 204 -10.46 -0.55 -8.36
CA GLN A 204 -11.36 0.13 -7.44
C GLN A 204 -10.80 0.08 -6.01
N PRO A 205 -11.08 1.08 -5.17
CA PRO A 205 -10.70 1.04 -3.76
C PRO A 205 -11.27 -0.18 -3.04
N SER A 206 -10.60 -0.60 -1.97
CA SER A 206 -11.13 -1.58 -1.02
C SER A 206 -12.47 -1.09 -0.46
N ARG A 207 -13.38 -2.02 -0.23
CA ARG A 207 -14.71 -1.71 0.31
C ARG A 207 -14.99 -2.46 1.59
N THR A 208 -15.84 -1.89 2.42
CA THR A 208 -16.36 -2.59 3.60
C THR A 208 -17.18 -3.80 3.15
N LEU A 209 -16.95 -4.94 3.82
CA LEU A 209 -17.65 -6.20 3.61
C LEU A 209 -18.53 -6.52 4.81
N ASP A 210 -19.60 -7.28 4.54
CA ASP A 210 -20.29 -8.05 5.58
C ASP A 210 -19.72 -9.47 5.63
N TRP A 211 -19.58 -10.04 6.84
CA TRP A 211 -19.16 -11.43 7.00
C TRP A 211 -20.06 -12.42 6.25
N MET A 212 -21.34 -12.08 6.05
CA MET A 212 -22.25 -12.90 5.24
C MET A 212 -21.82 -12.98 3.78
N GLU A 213 -21.14 -11.97 3.23
CA GLU A 213 -20.57 -12.02 1.87
C GLU A 213 -19.41 -13.03 1.81
N VAL A 214 -18.53 -13.02 2.82
CA VAL A 214 -17.42 -13.98 2.93
C VAL A 214 -17.93 -15.41 3.09
N ILE A 215 -18.96 -15.60 3.94
CA ILE A 215 -19.62 -16.90 4.11
C ILE A 215 -20.24 -17.38 2.80
N ALA A 216 -20.97 -16.52 2.10
CA ALA A 216 -21.58 -16.85 0.81
C ALA A 216 -20.55 -17.16 -0.27
N TRP A 217 -19.39 -16.50 -0.22
CA TRP A 217 -18.28 -16.74 -1.12
C TRP A 217 -17.62 -18.12 -0.88
N GLN A 218 -17.57 -18.60 0.36
CA GLN A 218 -16.94 -19.88 0.74
C GLN A 218 -15.47 -19.95 0.28
N PRO A 219 -14.58 -19.08 0.76
CA PRO A 219 -13.18 -19.09 0.35
C PRO A 219 -12.48 -20.38 0.80
N GLU A 220 -11.65 -20.92 -0.08
CA GLU A 220 -10.78 -22.08 0.18
C GLU A 220 -9.38 -21.66 0.66
N VAL A 221 -9.05 -20.38 0.50
CA VAL A 221 -7.82 -19.72 0.99
C VAL A 221 -8.20 -18.32 1.45
N ILE A 222 -7.66 -17.88 2.57
CA ILE A 222 -7.81 -16.51 3.07
C ILE A 222 -6.42 -15.91 3.23
N PHE A 223 -6.20 -14.73 2.66
CA PHE A 223 -5.07 -13.87 2.98
C PHE A 223 -5.56 -12.72 3.84
N ILE A 224 -4.82 -12.39 4.89
CA ILE A 224 -5.06 -11.24 5.75
C ILE A 224 -3.81 -10.38 5.72
N ALA A 225 -3.93 -9.17 5.24
CA ALA A 225 -2.84 -8.20 5.14
C ALA A 225 -3.40 -6.82 5.53
N CYS A 226 -3.53 -6.61 6.85
CA CYS A 226 -4.00 -5.34 7.37
C CYS A 226 -2.99 -4.23 7.07
N CYS A 227 -3.48 -3.11 6.54
CA CYS A 227 -2.65 -1.98 6.16
C CYS A 227 -1.88 -1.42 7.37
N GLY A 228 -0.55 -1.31 7.26
CA GLY A 228 0.31 -0.81 8.34
C GLY A 228 0.55 -1.80 9.49
N PHE A 229 0.04 -3.03 9.44
CA PHE A 229 0.24 -4.03 10.49
C PHE A 229 1.28 -5.07 10.07
N ASP A 230 2.17 -5.38 10.98
CA ASP A 230 3.05 -6.54 10.85
C ASP A 230 2.29 -7.86 11.16
N LEU A 231 2.97 -8.99 10.98
CA LEU A 231 2.37 -10.29 11.23
C LEU A 231 1.96 -10.50 12.71
N PRO A 232 2.78 -10.17 13.73
CA PRO A 232 2.38 -10.24 15.12
C PRO A 232 1.09 -9.47 15.40
N ARG A 233 1.01 -8.22 14.94
CA ARG A 233 -0.14 -7.36 15.12
C ARG A 233 -1.39 -7.90 14.41
N THR A 234 -1.25 -8.39 13.18
CA THR A 234 -2.35 -9.00 12.43
C THR A 234 -2.90 -10.24 13.16
N LEU A 235 -2.03 -11.06 13.76
CA LEU A 235 -2.45 -12.23 14.55
C LEU A 235 -3.15 -11.84 15.86
N GLU A 236 -2.75 -10.76 16.51
CA GLU A 236 -3.44 -10.22 17.68
C GLU A 236 -4.85 -9.76 17.32
N GLU A 237 -5.00 -8.97 16.26
CA GLU A 237 -6.31 -8.53 15.76
C GLU A 237 -7.22 -9.71 15.39
N LEU A 238 -6.68 -10.72 14.70
CA LEU A 238 -7.43 -11.92 14.35
C LEU A 238 -7.89 -12.68 15.60
N SER A 239 -7.06 -12.79 16.63
CA SER A 239 -7.41 -13.46 17.88
C SER A 239 -8.41 -12.66 18.72
N GLY A 240 -8.33 -11.32 18.69
CA GLY A 240 -9.27 -10.40 19.33
C GLY A 240 -10.64 -10.35 18.67
N SER A 241 -10.70 -10.66 17.38
CA SER A 241 -11.93 -10.74 16.57
C SER A 241 -12.80 -11.96 16.89
N SER A 242 -12.80 -12.42 18.15
CA SER A 242 -13.53 -13.58 18.66
C SER A 242 -15.08 -13.51 18.49
N GLY A 243 -15.59 -12.40 17.94
CA GLY A 243 -17.00 -12.22 17.56
C GLY A 243 -17.39 -12.82 16.21
N ILE A 244 -16.45 -13.38 15.44
CA ILE A 244 -16.74 -14.01 14.14
C ILE A 244 -17.19 -15.44 14.39
N SER A 245 -18.44 -15.60 14.80
CA SER A 245 -19.01 -16.92 15.13
C SER A 245 -18.98 -17.92 13.97
N CYS A 246 -18.92 -17.42 12.72
CA CYS A 246 -18.88 -18.23 11.50
C CYS A 246 -17.45 -18.54 10.99
N TRP A 247 -16.42 -17.97 11.61
CA TRP A 247 -15.03 -18.17 11.19
C TRP A 247 -14.62 -19.65 11.10
N PRO A 248 -14.92 -20.50 12.11
CA PRO A 248 -14.56 -21.91 12.06
C PRO A 248 -15.20 -22.70 10.92
N GLU A 249 -16.32 -22.22 10.36
CA GLU A 249 -17.12 -22.92 9.34
C GLU A 249 -16.61 -22.61 7.91
N LEU A 250 -15.63 -21.71 7.76
CA LEU A 250 -15.08 -21.38 6.45
C LEU A 250 -14.12 -22.48 5.97
N PRO A 251 -14.23 -22.94 4.70
CA PRO A 251 -13.38 -24.00 4.16
C PRO A 251 -11.88 -23.73 4.29
N ALA A 252 -11.46 -22.46 4.17
CA ALA A 252 -10.09 -22.04 4.38
C ALA A 252 -9.61 -22.30 5.80
N VAL A 253 -10.44 -21.99 6.81
CA VAL A 253 -10.11 -22.16 8.23
C VAL A 253 -10.08 -23.65 8.59
N GLU A 254 -11.10 -24.44 8.19
CA GLU A 254 -11.12 -25.89 8.39
C GLU A 254 -9.90 -26.60 7.82
N SER A 255 -9.37 -26.10 6.71
CA SER A 255 -8.19 -26.68 6.02
C SER A 255 -6.85 -26.04 6.42
N GLY A 256 -6.83 -25.09 7.37
CA GLY A 256 -5.61 -24.39 7.81
C GLY A 256 -4.94 -23.56 6.71
N ARG A 257 -5.73 -22.94 5.84
CA ARG A 257 -5.26 -22.09 4.73
C ARG A 257 -5.65 -20.63 4.93
N VAL A 258 -5.27 -20.11 6.10
CA VAL A 258 -5.36 -18.71 6.47
C VAL A 258 -3.95 -18.17 6.67
#